data_9de2860a8447ba1a2d5ab384586c46ae
#
_entry.id   9de2860a8447ba1a2d5ab384586c46ae
#
_cell.length_a   1.000
_cell.length_b   1.000
_cell.length_c   1.000
_cell.angle_alpha   90.00
_cell.angle_beta   90.00
_cell.angle_gamma   90.00
#
_symmetry.space_group_name_H-M   'P 1'
#
loop_
_entity.id
_entity.type
_entity.pdbx_description
1 polymer ?
#
loop_
_entity_poly.entity_id
_entity_poly.type
_entity_poly.pdbx_seq_one_letter_code
_entity_poly.pdbx_strand_id
1 'polypeptide(L)'
;VEIERCRAIMPDGTPVEIPGADPVPPSATLRSDVSGQAVQVYLTLPARRARTPLVAASSERTEIRFVEKTLEVADDLDPDQTQTIDVAVKNLRLGLGGSSLDGAIALKLAEIERSPEGIYSLRSEYVPTTPLLSSSATLVRRVQDVLGRVRAKVDELAAKRRQAGEALAFDAATLTQFWLLQTLNQSLPVLRHLANLPETHPAQLYGELLRLAGGLLIFTA
;
A
#
# COMPACT_ATOMS: atom_id res chain seq x y z
N VAL A 1 -11.36 14.38 -7.79
CA VAL A 1 -10.82 13.28 -6.95
C VAL A 1 -11.49 13.39 -5.59
N GLU A 2 -11.99 12.28 -5.11
CA GLU A 2 -12.64 12.16 -3.80
C GLU A 2 -12.25 10.84 -3.14
N ILE A 3 -12.40 10.76 -1.83
CA ILE A 3 -12.19 9.54 -1.05
C ILE A 3 -13.54 9.12 -0.48
N GLU A 4 -14.03 7.94 -0.87
CA GLU A 4 -15.24 7.35 -0.30
C GLU A 4 -14.93 6.58 0.98
N ARG A 5 -13.81 5.86 0.99
CA ARG A 5 -13.38 5.04 2.13
C ARG A 5 -11.87 4.99 2.23
N CYS A 6 -11.35 5.15 3.45
CA CYS A 6 -9.92 5.02 3.71
C CYS A 6 -9.68 4.54 5.15
N ARG A 7 -8.85 3.51 5.31
CA ARG A 7 -8.24 3.14 6.58
C ARG A 7 -6.74 3.23 6.42
N ALA A 8 -6.11 4.08 7.20
CA ALA A 8 -4.69 4.36 7.06
C ALA A 8 -4.05 4.75 8.40
N ILE A 9 -2.72 4.69 8.43
CA ILE A 9 -1.90 5.28 9.48
C ILE A 9 -1.02 6.32 8.80
N MET A 10 -1.14 7.57 9.24
CA MET A 10 -0.30 8.66 8.74
C MET A 10 1.17 8.46 9.15
N PRO A 11 2.13 9.09 8.46
CA PRO A 11 3.56 8.94 8.79
C PRO A 11 3.95 9.30 10.23
N ASP A 12 3.13 10.09 10.93
CA ASP A 12 3.31 10.42 12.34
C ASP A 12 2.63 9.45 13.32
N GLY A 13 2.08 8.34 12.81
CA GLY A 13 1.36 7.35 13.60
C GLY A 13 -0.11 7.65 13.84
N THR A 14 -0.65 8.77 13.31
CA THR A 14 -2.06 9.12 13.48
C THR A 14 -2.96 8.17 12.69
N PRO A 15 -3.88 7.43 13.32
CA PRO A 15 -4.83 6.58 12.61
C PRO A 15 -5.88 7.43 11.89
N VAL A 16 -6.33 6.96 10.73
CA VAL A 16 -7.40 7.57 9.92
C VAL A 16 -8.40 6.50 9.53
N GLU A 17 -9.69 6.80 9.72
CA GLU A 17 -10.79 5.93 9.31
C GLU A 17 -11.93 6.75 8.71
N ILE A 18 -12.05 6.75 7.40
CA ILE A 18 -13.04 7.48 6.60
C ILE A 18 -14.02 6.46 5.98
N PRO A 19 -15.35 6.70 6.02
CA PRO A 19 -16.11 7.65 6.81
C PRO A 19 -16.25 7.08 8.19
N GLY A 20 -15.95 6.97 9.16
CA GLY A 20 -16.19 6.42 10.50
C GLY A 20 -15.84 7.46 11.54
N ALA A 21 -14.64 7.27 12.12
CA ALA A 21 -14.13 8.20 13.13
C ALA A 21 -13.72 9.56 12.54
N ASP A 22 -13.44 9.61 11.23
CA ASP A 22 -12.95 10.81 10.55
C ASP A 22 -13.90 11.28 9.44
N PRO A 23 -14.03 12.61 9.25
CA PRO A 23 -14.85 13.16 8.17
C PRO A 23 -14.21 12.88 6.81
N VAL A 24 -15.06 12.77 5.78
CA VAL A 24 -14.61 12.73 4.39
C VAL A 24 -13.95 14.06 4.05
N PRO A 25 -12.70 14.07 3.55
CA PRO A 25 -12.05 15.29 3.14
C PRO A 25 -12.74 15.92 1.93
N PRO A 26 -12.68 17.25 1.77
CA PRO A 26 -13.20 17.92 0.59
C PRO A 26 -12.60 17.33 -0.69
N SER A 27 -13.42 17.19 -1.75
CA SER A 27 -12.96 16.74 -3.06
C SER A 27 -11.93 17.71 -3.65
N ALA A 28 -10.96 17.20 -4.38
CA ALA A 28 -9.94 17.99 -5.07
C ALA A 28 -10.12 17.93 -6.58
N THR A 29 -10.03 19.09 -7.24
CA THR A 29 -10.16 19.17 -8.70
C THR A 29 -8.80 19.06 -9.36
N LEU A 30 -8.65 18.15 -10.33
CA LEU A 30 -7.47 18.06 -11.17
C LEU A 30 -7.42 19.25 -12.12
N ARG A 31 -6.27 19.94 -12.17
CA ARG A 31 -6.04 20.98 -13.18
C ARG A 31 -5.68 20.32 -14.51
N SER A 32 -6.19 20.89 -15.60
CA SER A 32 -6.04 20.34 -16.96
C SER A 32 -4.64 20.51 -17.57
N ASP A 33 -3.77 21.28 -16.93
CA ASP A 33 -2.42 21.65 -17.42
C ASP A 33 -1.34 20.59 -17.14
N VAL A 34 -1.70 19.49 -16.46
CA VAL A 34 -0.77 18.40 -16.21
C VAL A 34 -0.71 17.47 -17.42
N SER A 35 0.08 17.84 -18.43
CA SER A 35 0.34 16.99 -19.59
C SER A 35 1.60 16.15 -19.37
N GLY A 36 1.46 14.83 -19.49
CA GLY A 36 2.60 13.91 -19.63
C GLY A 36 3.21 13.33 -18.35
N GLN A 37 2.82 13.78 -17.16
CA GLN A 37 3.27 13.20 -15.90
C GLN A 37 2.11 12.70 -15.05
N ALA A 38 2.32 11.59 -14.34
CA ALA A 38 1.33 11.10 -13.38
C ALA A 38 1.16 12.10 -12.22
N VAL A 39 -0.10 12.46 -11.92
CA VAL A 39 -0.43 13.31 -10.79
C VAL A 39 -0.46 12.47 -9.52
N GLN A 40 0.36 12.82 -8.55
CA GLN A 40 0.37 12.15 -7.26
C GLN A 40 -0.78 12.65 -6.39
N VAL A 41 -1.48 11.74 -5.73
CA VAL A 41 -2.59 12.02 -4.83
C VAL A 41 -2.15 11.71 -3.41
N TYR A 42 -2.34 12.67 -2.52
CA TYR A 42 -1.97 12.56 -1.11
C TYR A 42 -3.18 12.78 -0.21
N LEU A 43 -3.25 12.03 0.87
CA LEU A 43 -4.02 12.42 2.05
C LEU A 43 -3.09 13.25 2.94
N THR A 44 -3.54 14.43 3.34
CA THR A 44 -2.75 15.35 4.14
C THR A 44 -3.44 15.70 5.44
N LEU A 45 -2.63 15.92 6.47
CA LEU A 45 -3.06 16.38 7.78
C LEU A 45 -2.04 17.43 8.27
N PRO A 46 -2.44 18.63 8.69
CA PRO A 46 -1.52 19.63 9.18
C PRO A 46 -0.63 19.11 10.32
N ALA A 47 0.67 19.36 10.22
CA ALA A 47 1.60 18.97 11.26
C ALA A 47 1.36 19.80 12.53
N ARG A 48 1.57 19.16 13.70
CA ARG A 48 1.52 19.87 14.97
C ARG A 48 2.70 20.86 15.05
N ARG A 49 2.41 22.14 15.25
CA ARG A 49 3.40 23.19 15.39
C ARG A 49 3.32 23.82 16.77
N ALA A 50 4.48 24.16 17.34
CA ALA A 50 4.53 24.93 18.58
C ALA A 50 3.87 26.31 18.38
N ARG A 51 3.14 26.76 19.38
CA ARG A 51 2.43 28.07 19.41
C ARG A 51 1.32 28.23 18.36
N THR A 52 0.90 27.19 17.67
CA THR A 52 -0.27 27.22 16.80
C THR A 52 -1.44 26.54 17.53
N PRO A 53 -2.64 27.12 17.52
CA PRO A 53 -3.82 26.45 18.06
C PRO A 53 -4.00 25.07 17.41
N LEU A 54 -4.43 24.08 18.18
CA LEU A 54 -4.67 22.74 17.66
C LEU A 54 -6.04 22.61 16.99
N VAL A 55 -7.01 23.39 17.46
CA VAL A 55 -8.41 23.33 17.01
C VAL A 55 -8.82 24.70 16.49
N ALA A 56 -9.58 24.73 15.42
CA ALA A 56 -10.24 25.89 14.87
C ALA A 56 -11.73 25.65 14.67
N ALA A 57 -12.54 26.68 14.74
CA ALA A 57 -13.98 26.60 14.49
C ALA A 57 -14.33 26.36 13.00
N SER A 58 -13.38 26.57 12.08
CA SER A 58 -13.60 26.40 10.64
C SER A 58 -12.48 25.61 9.97
N SER A 59 -12.86 24.75 9.03
CA SER A 59 -11.94 23.99 8.19
C SER A 59 -11.21 24.85 7.14
N GLU A 60 -11.58 26.11 6.97
CA GLU A 60 -10.89 27.02 6.04
C GLU A 60 -9.44 27.29 6.46
N ARG A 61 -9.15 27.17 7.75
CA ARG A 61 -7.79 27.30 8.28
C ARG A 61 -6.98 26.04 8.01
N THR A 62 -6.29 26.06 6.89
CA THR A 62 -5.54 24.91 6.36
C THR A 62 -4.34 24.50 7.23
N GLU A 63 -3.84 25.38 8.06
CA GLU A 63 -2.70 25.18 8.96
C GLU A 63 -3.08 24.52 10.29
N ILE A 64 -4.38 24.40 10.59
CA ILE A 64 -4.88 23.87 11.86
C ILE A 64 -5.20 22.38 11.73
N ARG A 65 -4.73 21.60 12.70
CA ARG A 65 -4.79 20.13 12.67
C ARG A 65 -6.20 19.56 12.89
N PHE A 66 -6.99 20.20 13.75
CA PHE A 66 -8.34 19.76 14.10
C PHE A 66 -9.34 20.87 13.87
N VAL A 67 -10.55 20.47 13.54
CA VAL A 67 -11.69 21.38 13.39
C VAL A 67 -12.74 20.99 14.40
N GLU A 68 -13.35 21.99 15.00
CA GLU A 68 -14.50 21.81 15.88
C GLU A 68 -15.70 21.27 15.07
N LYS A 69 -16.36 20.27 15.62
CA LYS A 69 -17.59 19.68 15.09
C LYS A 69 -18.57 19.46 16.24
N THR A 70 -19.71 20.05 16.13
CA THR A 70 -20.81 19.85 17.09
C THR A 70 -21.54 18.54 16.75
N LEU A 71 -21.73 17.69 17.74
CA LEU A 71 -22.48 16.44 17.64
C LEU A 71 -23.61 16.43 18.66
N GLU A 72 -24.75 15.90 18.24
CA GLU A 72 -25.83 15.52 19.15
C GLU A 72 -25.62 14.05 19.57
N VAL A 73 -25.48 13.83 20.85
CA VAL A 73 -25.26 12.49 21.44
C VAL A 73 -26.41 12.16 22.35
N ALA A 74 -27.02 10.98 22.14
CA ALA A 74 -28.04 10.47 23.02
C ALA A 74 -27.43 10.06 24.37
N ASP A 75 -28.16 10.23 25.45
CA ASP A 75 -27.77 9.72 26.76
C ASP A 75 -27.99 8.20 26.79
N ASP A 76 -26.96 7.44 27.16
CA ASP A 76 -27.06 5.97 27.26
C ASP A 76 -28.02 5.49 28.34
N LEU A 77 -28.35 6.36 29.33
CA LEU A 77 -29.29 6.04 30.41
C LEU A 77 -30.73 6.46 30.09
N ASP A 78 -30.88 7.46 29.22
CA ASP A 78 -32.20 8.00 28.80
C ASP A 78 -32.12 8.37 27.31
N PRO A 79 -32.42 7.42 26.39
CA PRO A 79 -32.30 7.63 24.95
C PRO A 79 -33.16 8.78 24.37
N ASP A 80 -34.17 9.23 25.11
CA ASP A 80 -35.01 10.38 24.74
C ASP A 80 -34.34 11.71 25.02
N GLN A 81 -33.23 11.72 25.75
CA GLN A 81 -32.42 12.90 26.01
C GLN A 81 -31.19 12.95 25.14
N THR A 82 -30.98 14.08 24.46
CA THR A 82 -29.79 14.34 23.66
C THR A 82 -29.01 15.49 24.25
N GLN A 83 -27.68 15.40 24.21
CA GLN A 83 -26.78 16.49 24.59
C GLN A 83 -25.94 16.87 23.37
N THR A 84 -25.75 18.20 23.24
CA THR A 84 -24.86 18.76 22.24
C THR A 84 -23.45 18.83 22.82
N ILE A 85 -22.48 18.19 22.14
CA ILE A 85 -21.07 18.21 22.52
C ILE A 85 -20.21 18.69 21.34
N ASP A 86 -19.16 19.44 21.64
CA ASP A 86 -18.17 19.84 20.66
C ASP A 86 -16.98 18.91 20.69
N VAL A 87 -16.63 18.34 19.54
CA VAL A 87 -15.51 17.42 19.37
C VAL A 87 -14.52 17.97 18.36
N ALA A 88 -13.25 17.62 18.54
CA ALA A 88 -12.20 17.98 17.60
C ALA A 88 -12.01 16.84 16.56
N VAL A 89 -12.36 17.09 15.31
CA VAL A 89 -12.16 16.17 14.20
C VAL A 89 -10.93 16.53 13.38
N LYS A 90 -10.27 15.56 12.76
CA LYS A 90 -9.07 15.79 11.96
C LYS A 90 -9.39 16.62 10.71
N ASN A 91 -8.58 17.65 10.45
CA ASN A 91 -8.68 18.49 9.25
C ASN A 91 -7.98 17.84 8.07
N LEU A 92 -8.53 16.69 7.62
CA LEU A 92 -8.00 15.92 6.51
C LEU A 92 -8.27 16.63 5.18
N ARG A 93 -7.31 16.57 4.26
CA ARG A 93 -7.40 17.16 2.93
C ARG A 93 -6.79 16.27 1.87
N LEU A 94 -7.21 16.46 0.62
CA LEU A 94 -6.57 15.90 -0.55
C LEU A 94 -5.55 16.88 -1.12
N GLY A 95 -4.29 16.45 -1.18
CA GLY A 95 -3.22 17.11 -1.92
C GLY A 95 -3.03 16.46 -3.29
N LEU A 96 -2.96 17.26 -4.34
CA LEU A 96 -2.62 16.81 -5.68
C LEU A 96 -1.21 17.24 -6.05
N GLY A 97 -0.51 16.47 -6.88
CA GLY A 97 0.86 16.73 -7.30
C GLY A 97 1.08 18.18 -7.73
N GLY A 98 2.20 18.78 -7.30
CA GLY A 98 2.50 20.20 -7.50
C GLY A 98 1.91 21.15 -6.48
N SER A 99 0.99 20.73 -5.59
CA SER A 99 0.58 21.52 -4.44
C SER A 99 1.67 21.48 -3.37
N SER A 100 1.85 22.62 -2.66
CA SER A 100 2.78 22.63 -1.53
C SER A 100 2.24 21.72 -0.41
N LEU A 101 3.06 20.78 -0.01
CA LEU A 101 2.82 19.92 1.15
C LEU A 101 3.49 20.47 2.41
N ASP A 102 4.02 21.71 2.33
CA ASP A 102 4.77 22.34 3.42
C ASP A 102 3.93 22.49 4.68
N GLY A 103 4.46 21.94 5.76
CA GLY A 103 3.79 21.98 7.06
C GLY A 103 2.64 21.02 7.21
N ALA A 104 2.45 20.08 6.30
CA ALA A 104 1.52 18.96 6.41
C ALA A 104 2.25 17.63 6.46
N ILE A 105 1.66 16.68 7.15
CA ILE A 105 2.01 15.27 7.08
C ILE A 105 1.23 14.71 5.91
N ALA A 106 1.92 14.09 4.96
CA ALA A 106 1.34 13.60 3.72
C ALA A 106 1.53 12.10 3.57
N LEU A 107 0.45 11.40 3.24
CA LEU A 107 0.46 9.99 2.86
C LEU A 107 0.06 9.87 1.40
N LYS A 108 0.95 9.38 0.55
CA LYS A 108 0.66 9.18 -0.87
C LYS A 108 -0.29 7.99 -1.04
N LEU A 109 -1.46 8.25 -1.63
CA LEU A 109 -2.51 7.26 -1.82
C LEU A 109 -2.53 6.63 -3.21
N ALA A 110 -2.31 7.47 -4.24
CA ALA A 110 -2.48 7.06 -5.63
C ALA A 110 -1.64 7.90 -6.59
N GLU A 111 -1.54 7.44 -7.82
CA GLU A 111 -1.10 8.18 -8.98
C GLU A 111 -2.23 8.18 -10.01
N ILE A 112 -2.51 9.34 -10.60
CA ILE A 112 -3.49 9.51 -11.67
C ILE A 112 -2.72 9.82 -12.95
N GLU A 113 -3.01 9.08 -14.00
CA GLU A 113 -2.47 9.33 -15.33
C GLU A 113 -3.59 9.80 -16.28
N ARG A 114 -3.19 10.56 -17.29
CA ARG A 114 -4.09 11.02 -18.34
C ARG A 114 -3.76 10.28 -19.63
N SER A 115 -4.75 9.59 -20.20
CA SER A 115 -4.59 8.94 -21.50
C SER A 115 -4.44 9.98 -22.63
N PRO A 116 -3.95 9.59 -23.81
CA PRO A 116 -3.91 10.48 -24.98
C PRO A 116 -5.28 11.05 -25.36
N GLU A 117 -6.36 10.33 -25.10
CA GLU A 117 -7.75 10.73 -25.32
C GLU A 117 -8.27 11.71 -24.26
N GLY A 118 -7.45 12.04 -23.27
CA GLY A 118 -7.80 12.98 -22.22
C GLY A 118 -8.55 12.39 -21.01
N ILE A 119 -8.69 11.07 -20.95
CA ILE A 119 -9.37 10.38 -19.85
C ILE A 119 -8.39 10.20 -18.68
N TYR A 120 -8.84 10.51 -17.47
CA TYR A 120 -8.07 10.28 -16.24
C TYR A 120 -8.37 8.91 -15.66
N SER A 121 -7.30 8.17 -15.32
CA SER A 121 -7.40 6.86 -14.67
C SER A 121 -6.38 6.72 -13.54
N LEU A 122 -6.69 5.87 -12.58
CA LEU A 122 -5.71 5.50 -11.54
C LEU A 122 -4.63 4.60 -12.16
N ARG A 123 -3.37 4.93 -11.91
CA ARG A 123 -2.24 4.12 -12.34
C ARG A 123 -2.19 2.81 -11.56
N SER A 124 -2.55 1.73 -12.22
CA SER A 124 -2.67 0.39 -11.61
C SER A 124 -1.34 -0.19 -11.10
N GLU A 125 -0.21 0.29 -11.63
CA GLU A 125 1.12 -0.14 -11.22
C GLU A 125 1.60 0.49 -9.91
N TYR A 126 1.00 1.63 -9.53
CA TYR A 126 1.34 2.26 -8.26
C TYR A 126 0.78 1.45 -7.10
N VAL A 127 1.64 1.17 -6.15
CA VAL A 127 1.27 0.50 -4.90
C VAL A 127 1.45 1.48 -3.76
N PRO A 128 0.37 1.89 -3.08
CA PRO A 128 0.47 2.75 -1.91
C PRO A 128 1.20 2.02 -0.78
N THR A 129 1.84 2.79 0.10
CA THR A 129 2.43 2.25 1.32
C THR A 129 1.36 1.51 2.12
N THR A 130 1.63 0.26 2.44
CA THR A 130 0.67 -0.59 3.15
C THR A 130 1.39 -1.42 4.22
N PRO A 131 0.80 -1.58 5.42
CA PRO A 131 1.34 -2.44 6.46
C PRO A 131 1.08 -3.93 6.20
N LEU A 132 0.07 -4.25 5.39
CA LEU A 132 -0.33 -5.63 5.12
C LEU A 132 -0.29 -5.92 3.62
N LEU A 133 0.27 -7.09 3.27
CA LEU A 133 0.29 -7.57 1.89
C LEU A 133 -1.13 -7.68 1.31
N SER A 134 -2.07 -8.19 2.11
CA SER A 134 -3.47 -8.40 1.75
C SER A 134 -4.24 -7.10 1.43
N SER A 135 -3.74 -5.94 1.87
CA SER A 135 -4.38 -4.65 1.61
C SER A 135 -4.15 -4.13 0.18
N SER A 136 -3.25 -4.75 -0.59
CA SER A 136 -2.97 -4.36 -1.97
C SER A 136 -3.20 -5.50 -2.96
N ALA A 137 -4.30 -5.46 -3.71
CA ALA A 137 -4.58 -6.44 -4.76
C ALA A 137 -3.46 -6.54 -5.80
N THR A 138 -2.78 -5.43 -6.09
CA THR A 138 -1.64 -5.39 -7.02
C THR A 138 -0.45 -6.17 -6.47
N LEU A 139 -0.11 -5.99 -5.17
CA LEU A 139 0.97 -6.77 -4.54
C LEU A 139 0.63 -8.25 -4.49
N VAL A 140 -0.59 -8.60 -4.06
CA VAL A 140 -1.05 -9.98 -4.01
C VAL A 140 -0.91 -10.65 -5.39
N ARG A 141 -1.39 -10.01 -6.44
CA ARG A 141 -1.27 -10.52 -7.81
C ARG A 141 0.19 -10.72 -8.23
N ARG A 142 1.06 -9.72 -8.02
CA ARG A 142 2.51 -9.82 -8.36
C ARG A 142 3.18 -10.98 -7.64
N VAL A 143 2.84 -11.19 -6.38
CA VAL A 143 3.38 -12.30 -5.58
C VAL A 143 2.89 -13.65 -6.10
N GLN A 144 1.61 -13.78 -6.44
CA GLN A 144 1.06 -15.00 -7.02
C GLN A 144 1.69 -15.31 -8.39
N ASP A 145 1.97 -14.30 -9.22
CA ASP A 145 2.68 -14.46 -10.48
C ASP A 145 4.10 -15.00 -10.27
N VAL A 146 4.84 -14.46 -9.29
CA VAL A 146 6.19 -14.97 -8.95
C VAL A 146 6.11 -16.40 -8.44
N LEU A 147 5.21 -16.70 -7.51
CA LEU A 147 5.01 -18.06 -6.98
C LEU A 147 4.66 -19.06 -8.09
N GLY A 148 3.79 -18.66 -9.02
CA GLY A 148 3.42 -19.49 -10.18
C GLY A 148 4.63 -19.82 -11.05
N ARG A 149 5.49 -18.83 -11.35
CA ARG A 149 6.72 -19.03 -12.14
C ARG A 149 7.73 -19.92 -11.43
N VAL A 150 7.97 -19.67 -10.13
CA VAL A 150 8.88 -20.48 -9.31
C VAL A 150 8.41 -21.93 -9.27
N ARG A 151 7.11 -22.17 -9.01
CA ARG A 151 6.51 -23.51 -8.97
C ARG A 151 6.63 -24.22 -10.31
N ALA A 152 6.28 -23.57 -11.41
CA ALA A 152 6.40 -24.16 -12.75
C ALA A 152 7.85 -24.60 -13.04
N LYS A 153 8.85 -23.78 -12.62
CA LYS A 153 10.26 -24.14 -12.79
C LYS A 153 10.70 -25.31 -11.90
N VAL A 154 10.21 -25.39 -10.68
CA VAL A 154 10.44 -26.53 -9.78
C VAL A 154 9.87 -27.79 -10.40
N ASP A 155 8.63 -27.75 -10.88
CA ASP A 155 7.96 -28.92 -11.49
C ASP A 155 8.69 -29.39 -12.74
N GLU A 156 9.16 -28.46 -13.60
CA GLU A 156 9.97 -28.76 -14.79
C GLU A 156 11.29 -29.49 -14.42
N LEU A 157 12.05 -28.91 -13.50
CA LEU A 157 13.35 -29.47 -13.09
C LEU A 157 13.19 -30.82 -12.37
N ALA A 158 12.16 -30.94 -11.52
CA ALA A 158 11.85 -32.24 -10.88
C ALA A 158 11.42 -33.29 -11.86
N ALA A 159 10.66 -32.95 -12.91
CA ALA A 159 10.29 -33.87 -13.98
C ALA A 159 11.52 -34.37 -14.77
N LYS A 160 12.41 -33.46 -15.16
CA LYS A 160 13.68 -33.81 -15.84
C LYS A 160 14.53 -34.76 -15.00
N ARG A 161 14.64 -34.50 -13.69
CA ARG A 161 15.37 -35.38 -12.77
C ARG A 161 14.77 -36.76 -12.67
N ARG A 162 13.44 -36.91 -12.60
CA ARG A 162 12.77 -38.23 -12.59
C ARG A 162 12.97 -39.00 -13.88
N GLN A 163 12.98 -38.31 -15.04
CA GLN A 163 13.20 -38.95 -16.34
C GLN A 163 14.63 -39.40 -16.54
N ALA A 164 15.62 -38.74 -15.95
CA ALA A 164 17.02 -39.13 -16.03
C ALA A 164 17.35 -40.44 -15.28
N GLY A 165 16.48 -40.88 -14.36
CA GLY A 165 16.62 -42.16 -13.65
C GLY A 165 17.91 -42.26 -12.81
N GLU A 166 18.37 -43.53 -12.56
CA GLU A 166 19.61 -43.79 -11.80
C GLU A 166 20.90 -43.52 -12.60
N ALA A 167 20.81 -43.36 -13.92
CA ALA A 167 21.94 -43.04 -14.79
C ALA A 167 22.24 -41.51 -14.79
N LEU A 168 22.29 -40.89 -13.63
CA LEU A 168 22.73 -39.51 -13.50
C LEU A 168 24.24 -39.43 -13.81
N ALA A 169 24.56 -39.07 -15.05
CA ALA A 169 25.89 -38.59 -15.34
C ALA A 169 26.11 -37.31 -14.53
N PHE A 170 27.09 -37.31 -13.63
CA PHE A 170 27.50 -36.12 -12.86
C PHE A 170 28.27 -35.18 -13.79
N ASP A 171 27.59 -34.64 -14.79
CA ASP A 171 28.13 -33.56 -15.59
C ASP A 171 27.80 -32.18 -14.96
N ALA A 172 28.48 -31.17 -15.43
CA ALA A 172 28.30 -29.82 -14.91
C ALA A 172 26.86 -29.27 -15.07
N ALA A 173 26.19 -29.69 -16.15
CA ALA A 173 24.80 -29.26 -16.44
C ALA A 173 23.80 -29.87 -15.45
N THR A 174 23.93 -31.16 -15.18
CA THR A 174 23.11 -31.89 -14.19
C THR A 174 23.31 -31.31 -12.78
N LEU A 175 24.55 -31.01 -12.40
CA LEU A 175 24.87 -30.42 -11.13
C LEU A 175 24.25 -29.02 -11.00
N THR A 176 24.35 -28.19 -12.03
CA THR A 176 23.72 -26.83 -12.06
C THR A 176 22.21 -26.94 -11.92
N GLN A 177 21.53 -27.85 -12.60
CA GLN A 177 20.09 -28.07 -12.48
C GLN A 177 19.70 -28.52 -11.05
N PHE A 178 20.52 -29.38 -10.44
CA PHE A 178 20.30 -29.82 -9.06
C PHE A 178 20.37 -28.62 -8.06
N TRP A 179 21.41 -27.80 -8.16
CA TRP A 179 21.55 -26.64 -7.31
C TRP A 179 20.43 -25.62 -7.54
N LEU A 180 20.02 -25.41 -8.78
CA LEU A 180 18.88 -24.53 -9.10
C LEU A 180 17.60 -25.07 -8.46
N LEU A 181 17.29 -26.37 -8.63
CA LEU A 181 16.14 -27.00 -8.01
C LEU A 181 16.18 -26.89 -6.48
N GLN A 182 17.35 -27.08 -5.86
CA GLN A 182 17.51 -26.92 -4.41
C GLN A 182 17.23 -25.48 -3.96
N THR A 183 17.80 -24.50 -4.64
CA THR A 183 17.59 -23.06 -4.34
C THR A 183 16.10 -22.70 -4.39
N LEU A 184 15.39 -23.14 -5.44
CA LEU A 184 13.97 -22.88 -5.60
C LEU A 184 13.13 -23.59 -4.53
N ASN A 185 13.45 -24.86 -4.22
CA ASN A 185 12.74 -25.65 -3.19
C ASN A 185 12.94 -25.11 -1.78
N GLN A 186 14.06 -24.48 -1.47
CA GLN A 186 14.29 -23.83 -0.17
C GLN A 186 13.44 -22.58 -0.01
N SER A 187 13.22 -21.83 -1.08
CA SER A 187 12.51 -20.55 -1.04
C SER A 187 10.99 -20.69 -1.19
N LEU A 188 10.53 -21.62 -2.04
CA LEU A 188 9.12 -21.75 -2.41
C LEU A 188 8.16 -21.95 -1.21
N PRO A 189 8.44 -22.81 -0.21
CA PRO A 189 7.56 -23.02 0.93
C PRO A 189 7.42 -21.75 1.79
N VAL A 190 8.53 -21.04 2.01
CA VAL A 190 8.56 -19.81 2.82
C VAL A 190 7.78 -18.70 2.12
N LEU A 191 8.04 -18.47 0.83
CA LEU A 191 7.31 -17.48 0.03
C LEU A 191 5.81 -17.79 -0.01
N ARG A 192 5.45 -19.06 -0.18
CA ARG A 192 4.05 -19.50 -0.17
C ARG A 192 3.38 -19.27 1.19
N HIS A 193 4.08 -19.57 2.28
CA HIS A 193 3.59 -19.31 3.63
C HIS A 193 3.32 -17.82 3.84
N LEU A 194 4.30 -16.97 3.56
CA LEU A 194 4.16 -15.52 3.70
C LEU A 194 3.06 -14.93 2.80
N ALA A 195 2.91 -15.44 1.57
CA ALA A 195 1.88 -14.97 0.65
C ALA A 195 0.45 -15.31 1.11
N ASN A 196 0.28 -16.37 1.90
CA ASN A 196 -1.03 -16.81 2.39
C ASN A 196 -1.32 -16.35 3.83
N LEU A 197 -0.35 -15.80 4.54
CA LEU A 197 -0.54 -15.29 5.89
C LEU A 197 -1.15 -13.88 5.83
N PRO A 198 -2.38 -13.66 6.37
CA PRO A 198 -3.09 -12.38 6.25
C PRO A 198 -2.33 -11.18 6.81
N GLU A 199 -1.52 -11.41 7.85
CA GLU A 199 -0.80 -10.39 8.60
C GLU A 199 0.61 -10.12 8.05
N THR A 200 0.99 -10.71 6.91
CA THR A 200 2.32 -10.51 6.36
C THR A 200 2.56 -9.06 6.00
N HIS A 201 3.59 -8.47 6.61
CA HIS A 201 4.10 -7.17 6.19
C HIS A 201 4.89 -7.31 4.87
N PRO A 202 4.69 -6.42 3.88
CA PRO A 202 5.39 -6.51 2.58
C PRO A 202 6.91 -6.62 2.67
N ALA A 203 7.54 -6.00 3.69
CA ALA A 203 8.99 -6.08 3.88
C ALA A 203 9.49 -7.49 4.19
N GLN A 204 8.70 -8.33 4.88
CA GLN A 204 9.08 -9.72 5.17
C GLN A 204 9.14 -10.53 3.88
N LEU A 205 8.10 -10.42 3.05
CA LEU A 205 8.07 -11.07 1.76
C LEU A 205 9.18 -10.55 0.84
N TYR A 206 9.42 -9.25 0.84
CA TYR A 206 10.51 -8.65 0.06
C TYR A 206 11.87 -9.19 0.45
N GLY A 207 12.13 -9.38 1.74
CA GLY A 207 13.36 -10.00 2.24
C GLY A 207 13.59 -11.41 1.68
N GLU A 208 12.54 -12.23 1.64
CA GLU A 208 12.63 -13.59 1.06
C GLU A 208 12.80 -13.57 -0.46
N LEU A 209 12.16 -12.63 -1.16
CA LEU A 209 12.38 -12.44 -2.59
C LEU A 209 13.81 -12.00 -2.90
N LEU A 210 14.42 -11.13 -2.09
CA LEU A 210 15.83 -10.75 -2.22
C LEU A 210 16.76 -11.95 -2.00
N ARG A 211 16.47 -12.80 -1.01
CA ARG A 211 17.24 -14.04 -0.76
C ARG A 211 17.17 -14.99 -1.96
N LEU A 212 15.97 -15.18 -2.51
CA LEU A 212 15.80 -16.00 -3.73
C LEU A 212 16.56 -15.38 -4.90
N ALA A 213 16.40 -14.07 -5.14
CA ALA A 213 17.10 -13.38 -6.22
C ALA A 213 18.62 -13.51 -6.11
N GLY A 214 19.17 -13.32 -4.90
CA GLY A 214 20.60 -13.51 -4.64
C GLY A 214 21.07 -14.96 -4.92
N GLY A 215 20.28 -15.96 -4.51
CA GLY A 215 20.56 -17.35 -4.81
C GLY A 215 20.51 -17.71 -6.30
N LEU A 216 19.69 -16.99 -7.08
CA LEU A 216 19.58 -17.20 -8.53
C LEU A 216 20.70 -16.54 -9.35
N LEU A 217 21.39 -15.53 -8.80
CA LEU A 217 22.48 -14.85 -9.51
C LEU A 217 23.61 -15.77 -9.96
N ILE A 218 23.89 -16.85 -9.21
CA ILE A 218 24.91 -17.85 -9.60
C ILE A 218 24.58 -18.55 -10.92
N PHE A 219 23.34 -18.54 -11.38
CA PHE A 219 22.89 -19.24 -12.59
C PHE A 219 22.70 -18.30 -13.79
N THR A 220 23.02 -17.01 -13.66
CA THR A 220 22.79 -15.98 -14.69
C THR A 220 24.07 -15.47 -15.32
N ALA A 221 25.23 -16.05 -14.97
CA ALA A 221 26.56 -15.70 -15.52
C ALA A 221 26.78 -16.28 -16.91
#